data_47b8d85436014bcd33a3ec234b4eefe4
#
_entry.id   47b8d85436014bcd33a3ec234b4eefe4
#
_cell.length_a   1.000
_cell.length_b   1.000
_cell.length_c   1.000
_cell.angle_alpha   90.00
_cell.angle_beta   90.00
_cell.angle_gamma   90.00
#
_symmetry.space_group_name_H-M   'P 1'
#
loop_
_entity.id
_entity.type
_entity.pdbx_description
1 polymer ?
#
loop_
_entity_poly.entity_id
_entity_poly.type
_entity_poly.pdbx_seq_one_letter_code
_entity_poly.pdbx_strand_id
1 'polypeptide(L)'
;DSNSDNIELMGSHVERSMGMPRSRKDSPDWRSNVSMNEFKKVKKAFNEKGINIFAYKPPCMGTRNKDEEIEYAMKATKALGADYVTTELTDETNTKRISYYAEKYKVKVGYHAHLQASDTAWDFALSSSNNSYINLDIGHYIAAGGENTKETLLKFIENNHSRICSLHLKDRQAGKTMNPTGSDNQIWGEGDTPIKEVLLLMQKNSYDFTATIELEYRIPEGSNVVKEVIKCMNYCKAVLDS
;
A
#
# COMPACT_ATOMS: atom_id res chain seq x y z
N ASP A 1 13.71 -14.44 5.08
CA ASP A 1 15.03 -13.97 5.49
C ASP A 1 15.01 -12.57 6.14
N SER A 2 13.95 -11.74 5.88
CA SER A 2 13.79 -10.41 6.49
C SER A 2 13.16 -10.42 7.88
N ASN A 3 12.70 -11.56 8.39
CA ASN A 3 11.89 -11.70 9.62
C ASN A 3 10.57 -10.89 9.60
N SER A 4 10.05 -10.57 8.41
CA SER A 4 8.71 -10.03 8.27
C SER A 4 7.70 -11.17 8.25
N ASP A 5 6.64 -11.04 9.01
CA ASP A 5 5.52 -11.98 9.10
C ASP A 5 4.27 -11.49 8.37
N ASN A 6 4.30 -10.26 7.84
CA ASN A 6 3.19 -9.64 7.12
C ASN A 6 3.64 -9.06 5.77
N ILE A 7 2.75 -9.11 4.77
CA ILE A 7 3.02 -8.57 3.44
C ILE A 7 1.77 -7.92 2.83
N GLU A 8 1.96 -6.77 2.17
CA GLU A 8 1.09 -6.29 1.12
C GLU A 8 1.50 -6.96 -0.19
N LEU A 9 0.63 -7.78 -0.76
CA LEU A 9 0.95 -8.63 -1.90
C LEU A 9 0.64 -7.92 -3.22
N MET A 10 1.67 -7.66 -4.01
CA MET A 10 1.53 -7.04 -5.34
C MET A 10 0.91 -8.01 -6.34
N GLY A 11 -0.26 -7.64 -6.87
CA GLY A 11 -1.02 -8.43 -7.82
C GLY A 11 -0.27 -8.77 -9.10
N SER A 12 0.57 -7.86 -9.60
CA SER A 12 1.39 -8.10 -10.78
C SER A 12 2.33 -9.30 -10.65
N HIS A 13 2.84 -9.58 -9.45
CA HIS A 13 3.69 -10.73 -9.20
C HIS A 13 2.86 -12.02 -9.15
N VAL A 14 1.76 -11.99 -8.44
CA VAL A 14 0.85 -13.13 -8.27
C VAL A 14 0.20 -13.53 -9.59
N GLU A 15 -0.39 -12.59 -10.31
CA GLU A 15 -1.07 -12.85 -11.58
C GLU A 15 -0.11 -13.49 -12.60
N ARG A 16 1.14 -13.00 -12.66
CA ARG A 16 2.16 -13.58 -13.56
C ARG A 16 2.55 -15.01 -13.18
N SER A 17 2.68 -15.30 -11.89
CA SER A 17 3.01 -16.66 -11.42
C SER A 17 1.90 -17.66 -11.73
N MET A 18 0.65 -17.18 -11.88
CA MET A 18 -0.52 -17.98 -12.27
C MET A 18 -0.78 -18.01 -13.77
N GLY A 19 0.15 -17.53 -14.58
CA GLY A 19 0.06 -17.61 -16.04
C GLY A 19 -0.72 -16.47 -16.71
N MET A 20 -0.87 -15.32 -16.06
CA MET A 20 -1.47 -14.16 -16.72
C MET A 20 -0.66 -13.77 -17.97
N PRO A 21 -1.32 -13.56 -19.13
CA PRO A 21 -0.65 -13.13 -20.35
C PRO A 21 0.14 -11.83 -20.17
N ARG A 22 1.26 -11.71 -20.89
CA ARG A 22 2.04 -10.45 -20.88
C ARG A 22 1.34 -9.30 -21.59
N SER A 23 0.44 -9.62 -22.51
CA SER A 23 -0.37 -8.65 -23.25
C SER A 23 -1.40 -8.02 -22.32
N ARG A 24 -1.38 -6.70 -22.19
CA ARG A 24 -2.40 -5.96 -21.45
C ARG A 24 -3.81 -6.13 -22.03
N LYS A 25 -3.92 -6.41 -23.33
CA LYS A 25 -5.19 -6.62 -24.03
C LYS A 25 -5.90 -7.89 -23.55
N ASP A 26 -5.13 -8.93 -23.23
CA ASP A 26 -5.67 -10.24 -22.85
C ASP A 26 -5.85 -10.39 -21.32
N SER A 27 -5.33 -9.44 -20.54
CA SER A 27 -5.41 -9.47 -19.09
C SER A 27 -6.84 -9.43 -18.53
N PRO A 28 -7.80 -8.63 -19.08
CA PRO A 28 -9.18 -8.64 -18.59
C PRO A 28 -9.86 -9.99 -18.77
N ASP A 29 -9.66 -10.65 -19.90
CA ASP A 29 -10.25 -11.97 -20.17
C ASP A 29 -9.67 -13.04 -19.24
N TRP A 30 -8.37 -12.98 -18.97
CA TRP A 30 -7.73 -13.88 -18.02
C TRP A 30 -8.31 -13.66 -16.59
N ARG A 31 -8.45 -12.40 -16.14
CA ARG A 31 -9.02 -12.07 -14.82
C ARG A 31 -10.45 -12.53 -14.67
N SER A 32 -11.23 -12.46 -15.73
CA SER A 32 -12.63 -12.94 -15.74
C SER A 32 -12.76 -14.45 -15.61
N ASN A 33 -11.72 -15.20 -15.99
CA ASN A 33 -11.77 -16.67 -16.08
C ASN A 33 -10.88 -17.39 -15.04
N VAL A 34 -9.94 -16.70 -14.39
CA VAL A 34 -9.05 -17.34 -13.43
C VAL A 34 -9.81 -17.84 -12.20
N SER A 35 -9.51 -19.07 -11.81
CA SER A 35 -10.12 -19.66 -10.61
C SER A 35 -9.60 -19.01 -9.33
N MET A 36 -10.49 -18.64 -8.42
CA MET A 36 -10.14 -18.17 -7.08
C MET A 36 -9.42 -19.24 -6.24
N ASN A 37 -9.46 -20.50 -6.64
CA ASN A 37 -8.68 -21.55 -5.98
C ASN A 37 -7.18 -21.36 -6.17
N GLU A 38 -6.75 -20.72 -7.25
CA GLU A 38 -5.32 -20.41 -7.43
C GLU A 38 -4.83 -19.40 -6.37
N PHE A 39 -5.65 -18.39 -6.04
CA PHE A 39 -5.38 -17.45 -4.96
C PHE A 39 -5.37 -18.12 -3.57
N LYS A 40 -6.22 -19.11 -3.34
CA LYS A 40 -6.19 -19.91 -2.10
C LYS A 40 -4.90 -20.74 -1.99
N LYS A 41 -4.35 -21.24 -3.11
CA LYS A 41 -3.05 -21.90 -3.12
C LYS A 41 -1.92 -20.92 -2.75
N VAL A 42 -1.96 -19.70 -3.29
CA VAL A 42 -1.01 -18.64 -2.93
C VAL A 42 -1.08 -18.35 -1.42
N LYS A 43 -2.28 -18.10 -0.88
CA LYS A 43 -2.48 -17.93 0.56
C LYS A 43 -1.83 -19.06 1.36
N LYS A 44 -2.13 -20.30 0.98
CA LYS A 44 -1.56 -21.48 1.66
C LYS A 44 -0.03 -21.47 1.65
N ALA A 45 0.58 -21.19 0.49
CA ALA A 45 2.04 -21.16 0.35
C ALA A 45 2.70 -20.08 1.23
N PHE A 46 2.09 -18.91 1.39
CA PHE A 46 2.57 -17.86 2.30
C PHE A 46 2.39 -18.28 3.78
N ASN A 47 1.23 -18.80 4.14
CA ASN A 47 0.94 -19.26 5.51
C ASN A 47 1.89 -20.40 5.96
N GLU A 48 2.26 -21.32 5.05
CA GLU A 48 3.25 -22.39 5.32
C GLU A 48 4.64 -21.83 5.64
N LYS A 49 4.91 -20.58 5.29
CA LYS A 49 6.14 -19.84 5.64
C LYS A 49 5.97 -18.90 6.82
N GLY A 50 4.81 -18.92 7.49
CA GLY A 50 4.50 -18.02 8.59
C GLY A 50 4.24 -16.58 8.16
N ILE A 51 3.93 -16.33 6.86
CA ILE A 51 3.69 -15.00 6.33
C ILE A 51 2.19 -14.79 6.13
N ASN A 52 1.64 -13.74 6.73
CA ASN A 52 0.28 -13.30 6.53
C ASN A 52 0.18 -12.28 5.39
N ILE A 53 -0.79 -12.46 4.50
CA ILE A 53 -1.13 -11.47 3.46
C ILE A 53 -2.18 -10.55 4.06
N PHE A 54 -1.79 -9.38 4.59
CA PHE A 54 -2.73 -8.45 5.20
C PHE A 54 -3.44 -7.58 4.15
N ALA A 55 -2.79 -7.28 3.02
CA ALA A 55 -3.35 -6.50 1.93
C ALA A 55 -2.97 -7.07 0.57
N TYR A 56 -3.82 -6.80 -0.42
CA TYR A 56 -3.61 -7.17 -1.82
C TYR A 56 -3.71 -5.94 -2.71
N LYS A 57 -2.67 -5.65 -3.51
CA LYS A 57 -2.63 -4.53 -4.46
C LYS A 57 -2.76 -5.03 -5.91
N PRO A 58 -3.99 -5.22 -6.44
CA PRO A 58 -4.21 -5.63 -7.82
C PRO A 58 -3.93 -4.48 -8.79
N PRO A 59 -3.41 -4.74 -10.01
CA PRO A 59 -3.11 -3.69 -10.98
C PRO A 59 -4.33 -3.33 -11.86
N CYS A 60 -5.55 -3.54 -11.39
CA CYS A 60 -6.76 -3.49 -12.22
C CYS A 60 -7.96 -2.78 -11.58
N MET A 61 -7.71 -1.73 -10.79
CA MET A 61 -8.76 -0.93 -10.15
C MET A 61 -8.74 0.55 -10.58
N GLY A 62 -8.01 0.88 -11.64
CA GLY A 62 -7.93 2.24 -12.16
C GLY A 62 -9.11 2.62 -13.06
N THR A 63 -9.17 3.89 -13.46
CA THR A 63 -10.28 4.50 -14.24
C THR A 63 -10.55 3.82 -15.58
N ARG A 64 -9.55 3.16 -16.18
CA ARG A 64 -9.65 2.47 -17.48
C ARG A 64 -10.01 0.98 -17.34
N ASN A 65 -10.05 0.44 -16.14
CA ASN A 65 -10.41 -0.95 -15.92
C ASN A 65 -11.93 -1.13 -15.98
N LYS A 66 -12.34 -2.31 -16.40
CA LYS A 66 -13.76 -2.69 -16.46
C LYS A 66 -14.27 -3.07 -15.06
N ASP A 67 -15.58 -3.06 -14.91
CA ASP A 67 -16.23 -3.43 -13.65
C ASP A 67 -15.95 -4.88 -13.25
N GLU A 68 -15.85 -5.79 -14.21
CA GLU A 68 -15.49 -7.19 -13.98
C GLU A 68 -14.08 -7.35 -13.39
N GLU A 69 -13.16 -6.44 -13.73
CA GLU A 69 -11.81 -6.43 -13.17
C GLU A 69 -11.79 -5.93 -11.71
N ILE A 70 -12.64 -4.94 -11.38
CA ILE A 70 -12.82 -4.49 -9.98
C ILE A 70 -13.46 -5.63 -9.17
N GLU A 71 -14.49 -6.28 -9.73
CA GLU A 71 -15.12 -7.45 -9.10
C GLU A 71 -14.13 -8.60 -8.87
N TYR A 72 -13.29 -8.89 -9.86
CA TYR A 72 -12.19 -9.84 -9.72
C TYR A 72 -11.26 -9.47 -8.56
N ALA A 73 -10.84 -8.21 -8.46
CA ALA A 73 -9.97 -7.73 -7.40
C ALA A 73 -10.56 -8.00 -6.01
N MET A 74 -11.86 -7.75 -5.81
CA MET A 74 -12.56 -8.03 -4.55
C MET A 74 -12.60 -9.54 -4.24
N LYS A 75 -12.89 -10.37 -5.24
CA LYS A 75 -12.91 -11.84 -5.08
C LYS A 75 -11.52 -12.40 -4.76
N ALA A 76 -10.47 -11.92 -5.45
CA ALA A 76 -9.09 -12.32 -5.22
C ALA A 76 -8.61 -11.95 -3.81
N THR A 77 -8.92 -10.74 -3.33
CA THR A 77 -8.64 -10.29 -1.97
C THR A 77 -9.22 -11.26 -0.93
N LYS A 78 -10.49 -11.62 -1.07
CA LYS A 78 -11.13 -12.61 -0.18
C LYS A 78 -10.49 -13.99 -0.26
N ALA A 79 -10.12 -14.44 -1.45
CA ALA A 79 -9.51 -15.76 -1.65
C ALA A 79 -8.10 -15.83 -1.05
N LEU A 80 -7.35 -14.73 -1.10
CA LEU A 80 -6.07 -14.57 -0.41
C LEU A 80 -6.23 -14.47 1.11
N GLY A 81 -7.43 -14.13 1.59
CA GLY A 81 -7.69 -13.87 3.01
C GLY A 81 -7.06 -12.57 3.49
N ALA A 82 -6.82 -11.64 2.58
CA ALA A 82 -6.34 -10.30 2.92
C ALA A 82 -7.47 -9.46 3.56
N ASP A 83 -7.11 -8.62 4.52
CA ASP A 83 -8.05 -7.74 5.22
C ASP A 83 -8.48 -6.57 4.33
N TYR A 84 -7.60 -6.13 3.43
CA TYR A 84 -7.79 -4.99 2.55
C TYR A 84 -7.40 -5.31 1.10
N VAL A 85 -8.13 -4.71 0.16
CA VAL A 85 -7.59 -4.44 -1.18
C VAL A 85 -7.06 -3.02 -1.18
N THR A 86 -5.86 -2.80 -1.74
CA THR A 86 -5.29 -1.45 -1.86
C THR A 86 -5.29 -1.01 -3.31
N THR A 87 -5.50 0.27 -3.55
CA THR A 87 -5.57 0.86 -4.90
C THR A 87 -5.17 2.34 -4.87
N GLU A 88 -4.82 2.87 -6.02
CA GLU A 88 -4.54 4.29 -6.16
C GLU A 88 -5.81 5.13 -5.95
N LEU A 89 -5.66 6.26 -5.27
CA LEU A 89 -6.69 7.29 -5.17
C LEU A 89 -6.81 7.99 -6.53
N THR A 90 -7.98 7.90 -7.14
CA THR A 90 -8.26 8.46 -8.46
C THR A 90 -9.43 9.45 -8.41
N ASP A 91 -10.14 9.66 -9.52
CA ASP A 91 -11.29 10.54 -9.54
C ASP A 91 -12.51 9.98 -8.77
N GLU A 92 -13.47 10.84 -8.47
CA GLU A 92 -14.68 10.52 -7.74
C GLU A 92 -15.53 9.44 -8.44
N THR A 93 -15.56 9.43 -9.76
CA THR A 93 -16.35 8.45 -10.53
C THR A 93 -15.82 7.04 -10.31
N ASN A 94 -14.51 6.87 -10.40
CA ASN A 94 -13.87 5.57 -10.14
C ASN A 94 -13.97 5.18 -8.66
N THR A 95 -13.83 6.15 -7.76
CA THR A 95 -14.01 5.92 -6.31
C THR A 95 -15.42 5.40 -6.00
N LYS A 96 -16.47 5.97 -6.60
CA LYS A 96 -17.86 5.47 -6.46
C LYS A 96 -18.01 4.03 -6.98
N ARG A 97 -17.41 3.72 -8.14
CA ARG A 97 -17.43 2.36 -8.70
C ARG A 97 -16.77 1.36 -7.75
N ILE A 98 -15.58 1.69 -7.25
CA ILE A 98 -14.85 0.84 -6.29
C ILE A 98 -15.66 0.67 -5.00
N SER A 99 -16.23 1.75 -4.45
CA SER A 99 -17.08 1.72 -3.26
C SER A 99 -18.30 0.80 -3.43
N TYR A 100 -18.95 0.83 -4.58
CA TYR A 100 -20.06 -0.09 -4.88
C TYR A 100 -19.63 -1.57 -4.79
N TYR A 101 -18.48 -1.93 -5.37
CA TYR A 101 -17.98 -3.31 -5.29
C TYR A 101 -17.45 -3.67 -3.91
N ALA A 102 -16.86 -2.71 -3.20
CA ALA A 102 -16.44 -2.87 -1.80
C ALA A 102 -17.61 -3.26 -0.90
N GLU A 103 -18.74 -2.55 -1.01
CA GLU A 103 -19.98 -2.86 -0.28
C GLU A 103 -20.57 -4.22 -0.70
N LYS A 104 -20.70 -4.46 -2.02
CA LYS A 104 -21.22 -5.72 -2.57
C LYS A 104 -20.46 -6.95 -2.07
N TYR A 105 -19.13 -6.85 -2.00
CA TYR A 105 -18.26 -7.96 -1.59
C TYR A 105 -17.86 -7.93 -0.11
N LYS A 106 -18.21 -6.88 0.63
CA LYS A 106 -17.79 -6.63 2.02
C LYS A 106 -16.25 -6.73 2.15
N VAL A 107 -15.55 -5.99 1.30
CA VAL A 107 -14.09 -5.88 1.27
C VAL A 107 -13.70 -4.46 1.62
N LYS A 108 -12.76 -4.28 2.54
CA LYS A 108 -12.20 -2.98 2.87
C LYS A 108 -11.22 -2.55 1.78
N VAL A 109 -11.22 -1.25 1.44
CA VAL A 109 -10.38 -0.67 0.39
C VAL A 109 -9.46 0.38 0.99
N GLY A 110 -8.15 0.18 0.90
CA GLY A 110 -7.13 1.18 1.24
C GLY A 110 -6.78 2.03 0.01
N TYR A 111 -7.09 3.31 0.05
CA TYR A 111 -6.77 4.25 -1.02
C TYR A 111 -5.40 4.88 -0.80
N HIS A 112 -4.49 4.64 -1.75
CA HIS A 112 -3.13 5.16 -1.77
C HIS A 112 -3.05 6.45 -2.56
N ALA A 113 -2.38 7.47 -2.04
CA ALA A 113 -2.13 8.73 -2.73
C ALA A 113 -0.64 8.97 -2.91
N HIS A 114 -0.27 9.53 -4.07
CA HIS A 114 1.07 10.02 -4.38
C HIS A 114 1.20 11.51 -4.02
N LEU A 115 1.69 12.33 -4.96
CA LEU A 115 1.90 13.78 -4.73
C LEU A 115 0.60 14.60 -4.61
N GLN A 116 -0.57 13.99 -4.81
CA GLN A 116 -1.86 14.58 -4.48
C GLN A 116 -2.24 14.45 -3.00
N ALA A 117 -1.38 13.82 -2.17
CA ALA A 117 -1.62 13.68 -0.74
C ALA A 117 -1.75 15.04 -0.06
N SER A 118 -2.78 15.19 0.74
CA SER A 118 -3.06 16.37 1.59
C SER A 118 -3.99 15.95 2.72
N ASP A 119 -4.25 16.83 3.67
CA ASP A 119 -5.17 16.56 4.78
C ASP A 119 -6.60 16.22 4.33
N THR A 120 -7.00 16.61 3.13
CA THR A 120 -8.35 16.41 2.57
C THR A 120 -8.41 15.46 1.37
N ALA A 121 -7.28 14.92 0.93
CA ALA A 121 -7.22 14.10 -0.30
C ALA A 121 -8.16 12.88 -0.26
N TRP A 122 -8.39 12.30 0.90
CA TRP A 122 -9.22 11.10 1.08
C TRP A 122 -10.67 11.37 1.45
N ASP A 123 -11.08 12.62 1.69
CA ASP A 123 -12.42 12.96 2.21
C ASP A 123 -13.54 12.35 1.39
N PHE A 124 -13.43 12.48 0.06
CA PHE A 124 -14.43 11.90 -0.84
C PHE A 124 -14.48 10.38 -0.74
N ALA A 125 -13.34 9.70 -0.73
CA ALA A 125 -13.29 8.24 -0.64
C ALA A 125 -13.86 7.76 0.71
N LEU A 126 -13.49 8.41 1.81
CA LEU A 126 -13.97 8.07 3.15
C LEU A 126 -15.47 8.31 3.33
N SER A 127 -16.03 9.35 2.68
CA SER A 127 -17.47 9.63 2.69
C SER A 127 -18.28 8.72 1.79
N SER A 128 -17.64 8.10 0.77
CA SER A 128 -18.32 7.26 -0.23
C SER A 128 -18.68 5.88 0.29
N SER A 129 -17.97 5.34 1.28
CA SER A 129 -18.23 4.00 1.85
C SER A 129 -17.61 3.85 3.24
N ASN A 130 -18.30 3.11 4.12
CA ASN A 130 -17.74 2.65 5.39
C ASN A 130 -16.59 1.63 5.20
N ASN A 131 -16.48 1.02 4.01
CA ASN A 131 -15.39 0.13 3.65
C ASN A 131 -14.18 0.87 3.03
N SER A 132 -14.20 2.21 2.95
CA SER A 132 -13.08 3.02 2.49
C SER A 132 -12.12 3.33 3.62
N TYR A 133 -10.84 3.14 3.38
CA TYR A 133 -9.74 3.38 4.32
C TYR A 133 -8.60 4.11 3.62
N ILE A 134 -7.68 4.65 4.41
CA ILE A 134 -6.47 5.31 3.95
C ILE A 134 -5.32 4.29 3.96
N ASN A 135 -4.66 4.10 2.82
CA ASN A 135 -3.32 3.55 2.75
C ASN A 135 -2.37 4.75 2.62
N LEU A 136 -1.83 5.20 3.75
CA LEU A 136 -1.07 6.45 3.83
C LEU A 136 0.40 6.20 3.51
N ASP A 137 0.86 6.74 2.39
CA ASP A 137 2.28 6.83 2.10
C ASP A 137 2.85 8.11 2.73
N ILE A 138 3.61 7.96 3.80
CA ILE A 138 4.18 9.09 4.53
C ILE A 138 5.28 9.81 3.75
N GLY A 139 6.01 9.10 2.90
CA GLY A 139 7.03 9.70 2.04
C GLY A 139 6.40 10.52 0.92
N HIS A 140 5.33 10.05 0.31
CA HIS A 140 4.59 10.84 -0.68
C HIS A 140 3.90 12.05 -0.07
N TYR A 141 3.37 11.92 1.15
CA TYR A 141 2.80 13.06 1.87
C TYR A 141 3.83 14.18 2.05
N ILE A 142 5.02 13.87 2.56
CA ILE A 142 6.11 14.86 2.73
C ILE A 142 6.62 15.39 1.38
N ALA A 143 6.78 14.51 0.39
CA ALA A 143 7.25 14.90 -0.95
C ALA A 143 6.27 15.81 -1.69
N ALA A 144 4.98 15.75 -1.41
CA ALA A 144 3.99 16.67 -1.99
C ALA A 144 4.29 18.13 -1.61
N GLY A 145 4.90 18.38 -0.46
CA GLY A 145 5.32 19.72 -0.04
C GLY A 145 4.16 20.65 0.31
N GLY A 146 4.39 21.95 0.18
CA GLY A 146 3.39 22.94 0.56
C GLY A 146 3.12 22.93 2.06
N GLU A 147 1.87 22.68 2.46
CA GLU A 147 1.46 22.57 3.86
C GLU A 147 1.75 21.21 4.48
N ASN A 148 2.20 20.24 3.68
CA ASN A 148 2.52 18.90 4.14
C ASN A 148 3.88 18.89 4.86
N THR A 149 3.85 19.00 6.16
CA THR A 149 5.02 19.00 7.06
C THR A 149 4.99 17.78 7.98
N LYS A 150 6.04 17.60 8.79
CA LYS A 150 6.03 16.60 9.85
C LYS A 150 4.87 16.80 10.82
N GLU A 151 4.63 18.03 11.24
CA GLU A 151 3.60 18.37 12.21
C GLU A 151 2.19 18.08 11.67
N THR A 152 1.92 18.45 10.41
CA THR A 152 0.62 18.14 9.78
C THR A 152 0.45 16.65 9.55
N LEU A 153 1.50 15.91 9.15
CA LEU A 153 1.46 14.44 9.00
C LEU A 153 1.09 13.74 10.32
N LEU A 154 1.78 14.07 11.41
CA LEU A 154 1.52 13.44 12.71
C LEU A 154 0.09 13.73 13.16
N LYS A 155 -0.37 14.97 13.03
CA LYS A 155 -1.76 15.36 13.34
C LYS A 155 -2.78 14.65 12.43
N PHE A 156 -2.47 14.50 11.14
CA PHE A 156 -3.33 13.75 10.21
C PHE A 156 -3.48 12.29 10.64
N ILE A 157 -2.39 11.63 11.04
CA ILE A 157 -2.42 10.26 11.56
C ILE A 157 -3.26 10.18 12.84
N GLU A 158 -3.06 11.09 13.80
CA GLU A 158 -3.85 11.14 15.05
C GLU A 158 -5.35 11.30 14.77
N ASN A 159 -5.72 12.20 13.86
CA ASN A 159 -7.12 12.48 13.54
C ASN A 159 -7.81 11.34 12.76
N ASN A 160 -7.06 10.59 11.99
CA ASN A 160 -7.59 9.59 11.05
C ASN A 160 -7.21 8.14 11.40
N HIS A 161 -6.55 7.88 12.54
CA HIS A 161 -6.00 6.56 12.88
C HIS A 161 -7.01 5.41 12.72
N SER A 162 -8.27 5.60 13.07
CA SER A 162 -9.33 4.58 12.94
C SER A 162 -9.73 4.26 11.49
N ARG A 163 -9.32 5.10 10.55
CA ARG A 163 -9.59 4.95 9.11
C ARG A 163 -8.30 4.71 8.31
N ILE A 164 -7.15 4.62 8.95
CA ILE A 164 -5.89 4.18 8.32
C ILE A 164 -5.85 2.65 8.37
N CYS A 165 -5.66 2.00 7.23
CA CYS A 165 -5.48 0.55 7.15
C CYS A 165 -4.02 0.12 7.16
N SER A 166 -3.15 0.95 6.59
CA SER A 166 -1.71 0.72 6.57
C SER A 166 -0.96 2.01 6.25
N LEU A 167 0.30 2.05 6.65
CA LEU A 167 1.26 3.05 6.18
C LEU A 167 2.21 2.42 5.17
N HIS A 168 2.62 3.19 4.15
CA HIS A 168 3.85 2.93 3.42
C HIS A 168 4.96 3.79 4.00
N LEU A 169 6.01 3.11 4.45
CA LEU A 169 7.21 3.75 4.96
C LEU A 169 8.26 3.80 3.87
N LYS A 170 8.59 4.98 3.43
CA LYS A 170 9.72 5.29 2.56
C LYS A 170 10.32 6.63 2.96
N ASP A 171 11.58 6.83 2.68
CA ASP A 171 12.23 8.11 2.94
C ASP A 171 12.36 8.92 1.65
N ARG A 172 11.97 10.19 1.71
CA ARG A 172 11.95 11.11 0.57
C ARG A 172 12.37 12.51 0.99
N GLN A 173 12.82 13.30 0.01
CA GLN A 173 13.05 14.73 0.19
C GLN A 173 11.72 15.50 0.12
N ALA A 174 11.54 16.45 1.04
CA ALA A 174 10.37 17.32 1.10
C ALA A 174 10.26 18.22 -0.14
N GLY A 175 9.01 18.42 -0.61
CA GLY A 175 8.72 19.34 -1.71
C GLY A 175 9.36 18.95 -3.05
N LYS A 176 9.72 17.69 -3.25
CA LYS A 176 10.27 17.19 -4.51
C LYS A 176 9.20 16.50 -5.32
N THR A 177 9.18 16.81 -6.61
CA THR A 177 8.33 16.12 -7.58
C THR A 177 8.85 14.71 -7.87
N MET A 178 7.98 13.84 -8.38
CA MET A 178 8.39 12.51 -8.82
C MET A 178 9.47 12.62 -9.91
N ASN A 179 10.66 12.12 -9.60
CA ASN A 179 11.75 12.04 -10.56
C ASN A 179 11.75 10.64 -11.18
N PRO A 180 11.70 10.51 -12.53
CA PRO A 180 11.75 9.22 -13.22
C PRO A 180 12.97 8.37 -12.89
N THR A 181 14.06 9.00 -12.43
CA THR A 181 15.29 8.30 -11.99
C THR A 181 15.24 7.80 -10.54
N GLY A 182 14.16 8.11 -9.79
CA GLY A 182 14.02 7.74 -8.37
C GLY A 182 14.97 8.46 -7.42
N SER A 183 15.60 9.59 -7.87
CA SER A 183 16.60 10.30 -7.07
C SER A 183 16.02 11.07 -5.88
N ASP A 184 14.71 11.22 -5.80
CA ASP A 184 14.00 11.82 -4.65
C ASP A 184 13.72 10.82 -3.53
N ASN A 185 13.83 9.51 -3.79
CA ASN A 185 13.77 8.49 -2.75
C ASN A 185 15.16 8.33 -2.11
N GLN A 186 15.21 8.35 -0.80
CA GLN A 186 16.44 8.36 -0.02
C GLN A 186 16.62 7.04 0.75
N ILE A 187 17.85 6.69 1.07
CA ILE A 187 18.13 5.69 2.10
C ILE A 187 17.51 6.19 3.41
N TRP A 188 16.89 5.29 4.17
CA TRP A 188 16.17 5.68 5.38
C TRP A 188 17.07 6.37 6.40
N GLY A 189 16.64 7.56 6.83
CA GLY A 189 17.36 8.46 7.70
C GLY A 189 18.20 9.53 6.98
N GLU A 190 18.23 9.52 5.65
CA GLU A 190 18.96 10.52 4.84
C GLU A 190 18.00 11.53 4.18
N GLY A 191 16.68 11.30 4.24
CA GLY A 191 15.65 12.18 3.73
C GLY A 191 14.94 13.00 4.80
N ASP A 192 13.76 13.51 4.43
CA ASP A 192 12.97 14.41 5.28
C ASP A 192 11.71 13.73 5.85
N THR A 193 11.45 12.46 5.49
CA THR A 193 10.27 11.74 5.99
C THR A 193 10.45 11.40 7.46
N PRO A 194 9.53 11.80 8.36
CA PRO A 194 9.67 11.61 9.80
C PRO A 194 9.30 10.18 10.23
N ILE A 195 9.98 9.18 9.66
CA ILE A 195 9.69 7.75 9.91
C ILE A 195 9.79 7.43 11.40
N LYS A 196 10.83 7.97 12.07
CA LYS A 196 11.04 7.76 13.51
C LYS A 196 9.86 8.27 14.32
N GLU A 197 9.45 9.51 14.10
CA GLU A 197 8.36 10.15 14.84
C GLU A 197 7.02 9.45 14.60
N VAL A 198 6.77 8.97 13.37
CA VAL A 198 5.56 8.20 13.04
C VAL A 198 5.56 6.86 13.78
N LEU A 199 6.66 6.12 13.80
CA LEU A 199 6.76 4.85 14.53
C LEU A 199 6.56 5.04 16.04
N LEU A 200 7.17 6.07 16.62
CA LEU A 200 6.98 6.40 18.05
C LEU A 200 5.55 6.84 18.36
N LEU A 201 4.89 7.56 17.43
CA LEU A 201 3.48 7.93 17.57
C LEU A 201 2.59 6.67 17.57
N MET A 202 2.84 5.73 16.67
CA MET A 202 2.12 4.46 16.61
C MET A 202 2.29 3.68 17.91
N GLN A 203 3.52 3.54 18.41
CA GLN A 203 3.83 2.83 19.65
C GLN A 203 3.16 3.48 20.86
N LYS A 204 3.30 4.80 21.00
CA LYS A 204 2.72 5.58 22.13
C LYS A 204 1.21 5.43 22.23
N ASN A 205 0.53 5.43 21.08
CA ASN A 205 -0.94 5.36 21.04
C ASN A 205 -1.48 3.94 20.82
N SER A 206 -0.59 2.95 20.71
CA SER A 206 -0.95 1.54 20.43
C SER A 206 -1.84 1.42 19.19
N TYR A 207 -1.49 2.14 18.11
CA TYR A 207 -2.20 2.00 16.83
C TYR A 207 -1.91 0.63 16.21
N ASP A 208 -2.94 -0.05 15.72
CA ASP A 208 -2.91 -1.44 15.26
C ASP A 208 -2.80 -1.59 13.74
N PHE A 209 -2.80 -0.49 12.98
CA PHE A 209 -2.61 -0.56 11.53
C PHE A 209 -1.15 -0.89 11.16
N THR A 210 -0.99 -1.61 10.06
CA THR A 210 0.32 -2.09 9.62
C THR A 210 1.18 -0.96 9.05
N ALA A 211 2.49 -0.97 9.35
CA ALA A 211 3.49 -0.14 8.70
C ALA A 211 4.33 -1.01 7.75
N THR A 212 4.25 -0.73 6.46
CA THR A 212 4.89 -1.52 5.39
C THR A 212 6.14 -0.82 4.88
N ILE A 213 7.25 -1.55 4.81
CA ILE A 213 8.46 -1.06 4.14
C ILE A 213 8.20 -1.00 2.64
N GLU A 214 8.31 0.18 2.04
CA GLU A 214 8.32 0.36 0.60
C GLU A 214 9.71 0.78 0.14
N LEU A 215 10.46 -0.18 -0.41
CA LEU A 215 11.84 0.02 -0.80
C LEU A 215 11.90 0.61 -2.23
N GLU A 216 12.07 1.91 -2.35
CA GLU A 216 12.08 2.61 -3.63
C GLU A 216 13.37 3.38 -3.94
N TYR A 217 14.29 3.51 -2.98
CA TYR A 217 15.59 4.11 -3.27
C TYR A 217 16.48 3.18 -4.08
N ARG A 218 17.43 3.77 -4.82
CA ARG A 218 18.39 3.01 -5.62
C ARG A 218 19.25 2.11 -4.71
N ILE A 219 19.23 0.82 -4.99
CA ILE A 219 20.06 -0.13 -4.24
C ILE A 219 21.55 0.25 -4.38
N PRO A 220 22.27 0.47 -3.26
CA PRO A 220 23.69 0.79 -3.29
C PRO A 220 24.52 -0.30 -3.94
N GLU A 221 25.64 0.10 -4.56
CA GLU A 221 26.60 -0.85 -5.13
C GLU A 221 27.10 -1.85 -4.08
N GLY A 222 27.16 -3.12 -4.42
CA GLY A 222 27.55 -4.19 -3.47
C GLY A 222 26.45 -4.65 -2.51
N SER A 223 25.25 -4.06 -2.58
CA SER A 223 24.07 -4.48 -1.83
C SER A 223 23.04 -5.21 -2.71
N ASN A 224 21.92 -5.61 -2.10
CA ASN A 224 20.75 -6.18 -2.78
C ASN A 224 19.48 -5.88 -1.99
N VAL A 225 18.33 -6.12 -2.64
CA VAL A 225 17.00 -5.83 -2.06
C VAL A 225 16.81 -6.44 -0.67
N VAL A 226 17.21 -7.69 -0.46
CA VAL A 226 17.04 -8.38 0.84
C VAL A 226 17.85 -7.70 1.94
N LYS A 227 19.12 -7.34 1.65
CA LYS A 227 19.97 -6.62 2.60
C LYS A 227 19.39 -5.25 2.96
N GLU A 228 18.87 -4.52 1.97
CA GLU A 228 18.29 -3.21 2.21
C GLU A 228 16.98 -3.29 3.01
N VAL A 229 16.11 -4.27 2.73
CA VAL A 229 14.92 -4.51 3.57
C VAL A 229 15.32 -4.85 5.02
N ILE A 230 16.36 -5.65 5.22
CA ILE A 230 16.87 -5.96 6.58
C ILE A 230 17.36 -4.68 7.27
N LYS A 231 18.04 -3.77 6.56
CA LYS A 231 18.45 -2.46 7.13
C LYS A 231 17.25 -1.63 7.57
N CYS A 232 16.21 -1.55 6.73
CA CYS A 232 14.97 -0.85 7.08
C CYS A 232 14.29 -1.48 8.31
N MET A 233 14.23 -2.81 8.38
CA MET A 233 13.71 -3.51 9.57
C MET A 233 14.52 -3.22 10.82
N ASN A 234 15.85 -3.19 10.72
CA ASN A 234 16.72 -2.86 11.85
C ASN A 234 16.55 -1.39 12.27
N TYR A 235 16.36 -0.48 11.34
CA TYR A 235 16.03 0.92 11.63
C TYR A 235 14.73 1.01 12.45
N CYS A 236 13.66 0.34 12.02
CA CYS A 236 12.40 0.31 12.77
C CYS A 236 12.59 -0.24 14.20
N LYS A 237 13.30 -1.37 14.34
CA LYS A 237 13.58 -1.97 15.65
C LYS A 237 14.34 -1.02 16.55
N ALA A 238 15.42 -0.40 16.05
CA ALA A 238 16.22 0.54 16.84
C ALA A 238 15.40 1.74 17.33
N VAL A 239 14.44 2.21 16.52
CA VAL A 239 13.51 3.29 16.91
C VAL A 239 12.54 2.83 18.00
N LEU A 240 11.97 1.64 17.86
CA LEU A 240 10.94 1.13 18.78
C LEU A 240 11.54 0.64 20.11
N ASP A 241 12.82 0.30 20.14
CA ASP A 241 13.56 -0.13 21.34
C ASP A 241 14.16 1.07 22.10
N SER A 242 14.08 2.30 21.58
CA SER A 242 14.62 3.51 22.19
C SER A 242 13.60 4.19 23.12
#